data_0df9f0ad4225abcc046ab8356f880e50
#
_entry.id   0df9f0ad4225abcc046ab8356f880e50
#
_cell.length_a   1.000
_cell.length_b   1.000
_cell.length_c   1.000
_cell.angle_alpha   90.00
_cell.angle_beta   90.00
_cell.angle_gamma   90.00
#
_symmetry.space_group_name_H-M   'P 1'
#
loop_
_entity.id
_entity.type
_entity.pdbx_description
1 polymer ?
#
loop_
_entity_poly.entity_id
_entity_poly.type
_entity_poly.pdbx_seq_one_letter_code
_entity_poly.pdbx_strand_id
1 'polypeptide(L)'
;NGKAVTNARGEVLTTMIIVPPTTGGPVVTELPVTDGNGNVVTKPGGETVTYTMVYTTSPATPGDNSANWGSSYGGSGNDSFNDTAKTPDGGFVAVVQANSDDGSLKNLSVKSTPAAVVIKYDKDGRLQWQKYLPSNNGIILSSVDTDSSGNIIAAGYSKSTDLGVQSYGDYDAVIYKLNSSGDIQWIRSFGGSKTDGFYSVSASPDGSYIAAGITF
;
A
#
# COMPACT_ATOMS: atom_id res chain seq x y z
N ASN A 1 -9.41 -17.59 6.55
CA ASN A 1 -8.08 -17.81 7.14
C ASN A 1 -7.10 -18.08 6.00
N GLY A 2 -6.68 -17.01 5.29
CA GLY A 2 -5.63 -17.09 4.29
C GLY A 2 -4.29 -17.36 4.97
N LYS A 3 -3.62 -18.47 4.62
CA LYS A 3 -2.23 -18.68 5.00
C LYS A 3 -1.37 -17.76 4.13
N ALA A 4 -0.46 -17.02 4.75
CA ALA A 4 0.55 -16.26 4.02
C ALA A 4 1.35 -17.21 3.09
N VAL A 5 1.56 -16.80 1.85
CA VAL A 5 2.44 -17.51 0.93
C VAL A 5 3.87 -17.06 1.22
N THR A 6 4.76 -18.00 1.50
CA THR A 6 6.16 -17.73 1.80
C THR A 6 7.06 -18.35 0.75
N ASN A 7 8.21 -17.72 0.46
CA ASN A 7 9.24 -18.34 -0.37
C ASN A 7 9.98 -19.49 0.37
N ALA A 8 10.96 -20.11 -0.28
CA ALA A 8 11.73 -21.21 0.30
C ALA A 8 12.55 -20.82 1.56
N ARG A 9 12.67 -19.50 1.87
CA ARG A 9 13.32 -18.97 3.07
C ARG A 9 12.31 -18.61 4.16
N GLY A 10 10.99 -18.85 3.95
CA GLY A 10 9.93 -18.49 4.88
C GLY A 10 9.47 -17.04 4.80
N GLU A 11 9.94 -16.27 3.83
CA GLU A 11 9.57 -14.86 3.64
C GLU A 11 8.19 -14.78 2.98
N VAL A 12 7.34 -13.88 3.48
CA VAL A 12 5.98 -13.67 2.94
C VAL A 12 6.08 -12.94 1.60
N LEU A 13 5.48 -13.53 0.57
CA LEU A 13 5.41 -12.89 -0.75
C LEU A 13 4.16 -12.03 -0.83
N THR A 14 4.32 -10.73 -1.01
CA THR A 14 3.22 -9.77 -1.11
C THR A 14 3.09 -9.28 -2.55
N THR A 15 1.92 -9.47 -3.12
CA THR A 15 1.58 -8.95 -4.45
C THR A 15 0.35 -8.06 -4.34
N MET A 16 0.43 -6.82 -4.81
CA MET A 16 -0.74 -5.97 -4.99
C MET A 16 -1.46 -6.39 -6.27
N ILE A 17 -2.75 -6.67 -6.15
CA ILE A 17 -3.63 -6.92 -7.28
C ILE A 17 -4.63 -5.77 -7.33
N ILE A 18 -4.57 -4.97 -8.39
CA ILE A 18 -5.61 -3.98 -8.66
C ILE A 18 -6.63 -4.64 -9.58
N VAL A 19 -7.84 -4.80 -9.07
CA VAL A 19 -8.96 -5.37 -9.80
C VAL A 19 -9.77 -4.22 -10.41
N PRO A 20 -9.86 -4.10 -11.74
CA PRO A 20 -10.72 -3.08 -12.35
C PRO A 20 -12.20 -3.35 -12.05
N PRO A 21 -13.06 -2.32 -12.06
CA PRO A 21 -14.49 -2.46 -11.84
C PRO A 21 -15.12 -3.30 -12.99
N THR A 22 -16.02 -4.20 -12.65
CA THR A 22 -16.47 -5.25 -13.55
C THR A 22 -17.97 -5.25 -13.74
N THR A 23 -18.42 -5.58 -14.95
CA THR A 23 -19.79 -5.94 -15.33
C THR A 23 -19.88 -7.33 -15.99
N GLY A 24 -18.99 -8.25 -15.62
CA GLY A 24 -19.00 -9.63 -16.08
C GLY A 24 -18.90 -10.61 -14.91
N GLY A 25 -19.19 -11.88 -15.15
CA GLY A 25 -19.00 -12.93 -14.13
C GLY A 25 -17.52 -13.07 -13.72
N PRO A 26 -17.25 -13.69 -12.55
CA PRO A 26 -15.89 -13.84 -12.07
C PRO A 26 -15.06 -14.73 -12.99
N VAL A 27 -13.88 -14.24 -13.38
CA VAL A 27 -12.86 -15.06 -14.02
C VAL A 27 -11.88 -15.50 -12.95
N VAL A 28 -11.65 -16.80 -12.84
CA VAL A 28 -10.66 -17.37 -11.93
C VAL A 28 -9.41 -17.70 -12.74
N THR A 29 -8.29 -17.09 -12.40
CA THR A 29 -7.00 -17.39 -13.02
C THR A 29 -5.99 -17.77 -11.93
N GLU A 30 -5.38 -18.92 -12.10
CA GLU A 30 -4.24 -19.33 -11.28
C GLU A 30 -2.96 -18.84 -11.94
N LEU A 31 -2.19 -18.04 -11.22
CA LEU A 31 -0.90 -17.52 -11.67
C LEU A 31 0.21 -18.06 -10.78
N PRO A 32 1.35 -18.46 -11.37
CA PRO A 32 2.50 -18.88 -10.57
C PRO A 32 3.04 -17.70 -9.76
N VAL A 33 3.41 -17.96 -8.53
CA VAL A 33 4.19 -17.02 -7.70
C VAL A 33 5.63 -17.05 -8.19
N THR A 34 6.20 -15.89 -8.45
CA THR A 34 7.63 -15.76 -8.81
C THR A 34 8.41 -15.07 -7.69
N ASP A 35 9.67 -15.45 -7.52
CA ASP A 35 10.61 -14.77 -6.63
C ASP A 35 11.08 -13.43 -7.23
N GLY A 36 11.87 -12.64 -6.49
CA GLY A 36 12.41 -11.36 -6.93
C GLY A 36 13.31 -11.41 -8.17
N ASN A 37 13.67 -12.62 -8.67
CA ASN A 37 14.43 -12.86 -9.88
C ASN A 37 13.57 -13.35 -11.04
N GLY A 38 12.25 -13.46 -10.84
CA GLY A 38 11.30 -13.96 -11.83
C GLY A 38 11.22 -15.49 -11.94
N ASN A 39 11.83 -16.24 -11.02
CA ASN A 39 11.74 -17.70 -11.03
C ASN A 39 10.45 -18.15 -10.34
N VAL A 40 9.83 -19.20 -10.88
CA VAL A 40 8.62 -19.77 -10.28
C VAL A 40 8.94 -20.41 -8.93
N VAL A 41 8.20 -20.02 -7.90
CA VAL A 41 8.33 -20.59 -6.55
C VAL A 41 7.63 -21.93 -6.50
N THR A 42 8.33 -22.94 -5.98
CA THR A 42 7.78 -24.29 -5.80
C THR A 42 7.77 -24.70 -4.32
N LYS A 43 6.80 -25.52 -3.95
CA LYS A 43 6.76 -26.17 -2.63
C LYS A 43 7.85 -27.26 -2.54
N PRO A 44 8.24 -27.68 -1.32
CA PRO A 44 8.97 -28.93 -1.16
C PRO A 44 8.19 -30.08 -1.81
N GLY A 45 8.79 -30.71 -2.83
CA GLY A 45 8.12 -31.70 -3.67
C GLY A 45 7.90 -31.27 -5.13
N GLY A 46 8.27 -30.02 -5.49
CA GLY A 46 8.29 -29.53 -6.88
C GLY A 46 6.95 -28.96 -7.40
N GLU A 47 5.91 -28.97 -6.56
CA GLU A 47 4.63 -28.36 -6.93
C GLU A 47 4.73 -26.83 -6.97
N THR A 48 4.29 -26.22 -8.07
CA THR A 48 4.27 -24.76 -8.24
C THR A 48 3.34 -24.11 -7.21
N VAL A 49 3.83 -23.07 -6.53
CA VAL A 49 2.96 -22.20 -5.73
C VAL A 49 2.20 -21.30 -6.68
N THR A 50 0.87 -21.39 -6.67
CA THR A 50 -0.02 -20.50 -7.41
C THR A 50 -0.84 -19.68 -6.45
N TYR A 51 -1.21 -18.46 -6.85
CA TYR A 51 -2.27 -17.71 -6.20
C TYR A 51 -3.45 -17.61 -7.17
N THR A 52 -4.64 -17.77 -6.63
CA THR A 52 -5.87 -17.66 -7.39
C THR A 52 -6.33 -16.22 -7.41
N MET A 53 -6.35 -15.59 -8.56
CA MET A 53 -7.02 -14.31 -8.77
C MET A 53 -8.46 -14.56 -9.21
N VAL A 54 -9.40 -14.03 -8.45
CA VAL A 54 -10.78 -13.92 -8.88
C VAL A 54 -11.03 -12.47 -9.27
N TYR A 55 -11.19 -12.21 -10.55
CA TYR A 55 -11.58 -10.89 -11.03
C TYR A 55 -12.77 -11.03 -11.97
N THR A 56 -13.63 -10.05 -11.95
CA THR A 56 -14.74 -9.98 -12.86
C THR A 56 -14.34 -9.01 -13.98
N THR A 57 -14.42 -9.44 -15.23
CA THR A 57 -14.15 -8.58 -16.38
C THR A 57 -15.41 -7.87 -16.80
N SER A 58 -15.35 -6.55 -16.98
CA SER A 58 -16.33 -5.86 -17.81
C SER A 58 -16.20 -6.39 -19.24
N PRO A 59 -17.29 -6.65 -19.97
CA PRO A 59 -17.15 -6.90 -21.40
C PRO A 59 -16.44 -5.69 -22.00
N ALA A 60 -15.27 -5.94 -22.58
CA ALA A 60 -14.51 -4.90 -23.25
C ALA A 60 -15.37 -4.30 -24.36
N THR A 61 -15.58 -3.00 -24.35
CA THR A 61 -16.11 -2.31 -25.51
C THR A 61 -15.12 -2.57 -26.66
N PRO A 62 -15.56 -2.99 -27.85
CA PRO A 62 -14.67 -3.24 -28.96
C PRO A 62 -13.78 -1.98 -29.21
N GLY A 63 -12.49 -2.11 -28.98
CA GLY A 63 -11.52 -1.00 -29.02
C GLY A 63 -11.01 -0.53 -27.66
N ASP A 64 -11.54 -1.01 -26.54
CA ASP A 64 -10.99 -0.74 -25.21
C ASP A 64 -9.91 -1.78 -24.89
N ASN A 65 -8.65 -1.34 -25.05
CA ASN A 65 -7.47 -2.08 -24.58
C ASN A 65 -7.21 -1.84 -23.08
N SER A 66 -8.25 -1.67 -22.26
CA SER A 66 -8.11 -1.70 -20.79
C SER A 66 -7.73 -3.13 -20.37
N ALA A 67 -6.50 -3.50 -20.69
CA ALA A 67 -5.92 -4.76 -20.28
C ALA A 67 -5.90 -4.79 -18.75
N ASN A 68 -6.40 -5.89 -18.17
CA ASN A 68 -6.14 -6.20 -16.78
C ASN A 68 -4.62 -6.13 -16.57
N TRP A 69 -4.17 -5.31 -15.64
CA TRP A 69 -2.76 -5.20 -15.33
C TRP A 69 -2.51 -5.66 -13.90
N GLY A 70 -1.38 -6.26 -13.67
CA GLY A 70 -0.88 -6.63 -12.37
C GLY A 70 0.58 -6.21 -12.27
N SER A 71 0.97 -5.76 -11.10
CA SER A 71 2.35 -5.39 -10.81
C SER A 71 2.72 -5.87 -9.42
N SER A 72 3.93 -6.37 -9.27
CA SER A 72 4.52 -6.61 -7.97
C SER A 72 5.35 -5.39 -7.54
N TYR A 73 5.38 -5.12 -6.25
CA TYR A 73 6.15 -4.03 -5.67
C TYR A 73 6.75 -4.49 -4.35
N GLY A 74 8.01 -4.18 -4.13
CA GLY A 74 8.77 -4.58 -2.96
C GLY A 74 10.22 -4.92 -3.29
N GLY A 75 10.89 -5.55 -2.35
CA GLY A 75 12.27 -6.00 -2.46
C GLY A 75 12.47 -7.36 -1.78
N SER A 76 13.65 -7.57 -1.19
CA SER A 76 14.03 -8.85 -0.59
C SER A 76 13.45 -9.08 0.82
N GLY A 77 12.93 -8.05 1.49
CA GLY A 77 12.32 -8.13 2.81
C GLY A 77 10.82 -8.36 2.75
N ASN A 78 10.17 -8.26 3.92
CA ASN A 78 8.73 -8.42 4.05
C ASN A 78 8.04 -7.06 3.80
N ASP A 79 7.62 -6.81 2.58
CA ASP A 79 6.88 -5.62 2.20
C ASP A 79 5.39 -5.94 2.12
N SER A 80 4.52 -4.98 2.47
CA SER A 80 3.08 -5.20 2.41
C SER A 80 2.33 -3.96 1.92
N PHE A 81 1.34 -4.17 1.04
CA PHE A 81 0.31 -3.18 0.78
C PHE A 81 -0.72 -3.25 1.89
N ASN A 82 -0.97 -2.12 2.53
CA ASN A 82 -1.91 -2.05 3.64
C ASN A 82 -3.29 -1.55 3.20
N ASP A 83 -3.32 -0.59 2.26
CA ASP A 83 -4.59 -0.06 1.74
C ASP A 83 -4.39 0.64 0.40
N THR A 84 -5.50 0.85 -0.34
CA THR A 84 -5.54 1.54 -1.63
C THR A 84 -6.79 2.42 -1.75
N ALA A 85 -6.67 3.55 -2.45
CA ALA A 85 -7.81 4.41 -2.78
C ALA A 85 -7.77 4.83 -4.26
N LYS A 86 -8.95 5.09 -4.83
CA LYS A 86 -9.06 5.67 -6.16
C LYS A 86 -8.71 7.15 -6.12
N THR A 87 -8.13 7.65 -7.19
CA THR A 87 -7.88 9.08 -7.37
C THR A 87 -8.79 9.67 -8.43
N PRO A 88 -9.13 10.98 -8.35
CA PRO A 88 -10.06 11.62 -9.27
C PRO A 88 -9.65 11.57 -10.75
N ASP A 89 -8.36 11.40 -11.02
CA ASP A 89 -7.80 11.22 -12.37
C ASP A 89 -8.01 9.80 -12.94
N GLY A 90 -8.72 8.94 -12.21
CA GLY A 90 -9.01 7.56 -12.58
C GLY A 90 -7.90 6.57 -12.21
N GLY A 91 -6.82 7.03 -11.60
CA GLY A 91 -5.74 6.19 -11.09
C GLY A 91 -5.98 5.71 -9.65
N PHE A 92 -4.90 5.31 -8.99
CA PHE A 92 -4.93 4.75 -7.64
C PHE A 92 -3.73 5.23 -6.83
N VAL A 93 -3.94 5.40 -5.54
CA VAL A 93 -2.89 5.56 -4.55
C VAL A 93 -2.88 4.34 -3.62
N ALA A 94 -1.70 3.96 -3.17
CA ALA A 94 -1.53 2.88 -2.20
C ALA A 94 -0.56 3.28 -1.09
N VAL A 95 -0.77 2.73 0.09
CA VAL A 95 0.18 2.81 1.21
C VAL A 95 0.83 1.46 1.45
N VAL A 96 2.15 1.48 1.55
CA VAL A 96 3.00 0.31 1.66
C VAL A 96 3.82 0.39 2.93
N GLN A 97 3.85 -0.70 3.69
CA GLN A 97 4.88 -0.92 4.70
C GLN A 97 6.07 -1.57 4.02
N ALA A 98 7.22 -0.90 4.04
CA ALA A 98 8.44 -1.37 3.42
C ALA A 98 9.46 -1.81 4.47
N ASN A 99 9.98 -3.03 4.32
CA ASN A 99 11.07 -3.58 5.11
C ASN A 99 12.28 -3.95 4.22
N SER A 100 12.28 -3.48 2.98
CA SER A 100 13.34 -3.64 1.98
C SER A 100 13.93 -2.28 1.62
N ASP A 101 15.16 -2.29 1.15
CA ASP A 101 15.85 -1.14 0.55
C ASP A 101 16.32 -1.41 -0.89
N ASP A 102 15.93 -2.56 -1.45
CA ASP A 102 16.22 -3.04 -2.79
C ASP A 102 14.96 -3.19 -3.67
N GLY A 103 15.06 -3.85 -4.80
CA GLY A 103 13.94 -4.07 -5.72
C GLY A 103 13.30 -2.77 -6.20
N SER A 104 12.00 -2.65 -6.04
CA SER A 104 11.22 -1.44 -6.37
C SER A 104 11.55 -0.25 -5.46
N LEU A 105 12.13 -0.50 -4.30
CA LEU A 105 12.41 0.47 -3.23
C LEU A 105 13.82 1.08 -3.30
N LYS A 106 14.72 0.52 -4.11
CA LYS A 106 16.16 0.86 -4.16
C LYS A 106 16.49 2.33 -4.35
N ASN A 107 15.60 3.12 -4.95
CA ASN A 107 15.82 4.54 -5.20
C ASN A 107 15.19 5.46 -4.15
N LEU A 108 14.53 4.90 -3.13
CA LEU A 108 13.83 5.67 -2.10
C LEU A 108 14.72 6.00 -0.90
N SER A 109 15.92 5.43 -0.82
CA SER A 109 16.85 5.61 0.31
C SER A 109 16.18 5.35 1.65
N VAL A 110 15.46 4.24 1.77
CA VAL A 110 14.79 3.81 3.00
C VAL A 110 15.82 3.72 4.13
N LYS A 111 15.63 4.47 5.22
CA LYS A 111 16.59 4.60 6.31
C LYS A 111 16.15 3.94 7.61
N SER A 112 14.88 3.67 7.74
CA SER A 112 14.29 3.02 8.93
C SER A 112 13.26 1.99 8.51
N THR A 113 13.14 0.93 9.27
CA THR A 113 12.14 -0.12 9.05
C THR A 113 11.34 -0.36 10.34
N PRO A 114 10.02 -0.54 10.25
CA PRO A 114 9.21 -0.44 9.04
C PRO A 114 9.16 0.99 8.48
N ALA A 115 9.19 1.12 7.17
CA ALA A 115 9.07 2.39 6.46
C ALA A 115 7.69 2.52 5.81
N ALA A 116 7.15 3.73 5.77
CA ALA A 116 5.94 4.00 5.00
C ALA A 116 6.30 4.54 3.62
N VAL A 117 5.69 3.96 2.59
CA VAL A 117 5.78 4.43 1.20
C VAL A 117 4.38 4.68 0.68
N VAL A 118 4.19 5.83 0.04
CA VAL A 118 2.97 6.15 -0.71
C VAL A 118 3.28 6.05 -2.19
N ILE A 119 2.43 5.36 -2.92
CA ILE A 119 2.63 5.07 -4.34
C ILE A 119 1.40 5.54 -5.11
N LYS A 120 1.62 6.20 -6.25
CA LYS A 120 0.57 6.61 -7.18
C LYS A 120 0.72 5.88 -8.50
N TYR A 121 -0.36 5.30 -8.96
CA TYR A 121 -0.52 4.70 -10.28
C TYR A 121 -1.53 5.49 -11.11
N ASP A 122 -1.32 5.56 -12.42
CA ASP A 122 -2.31 6.08 -13.36
C ASP A 122 -3.46 5.06 -13.58
N LYS A 123 -4.45 5.45 -14.38
CA LYS A 123 -5.60 4.59 -14.74
C LYS A 123 -5.20 3.32 -15.51
N ASP A 124 -4.02 3.30 -16.13
CA ASP A 124 -3.49 2.16 -16.89
C ASP A 124 -2.53 1.31 -16.06
N GLY A 125 -2.39 1.59 -14.75
CA GLY A 125 -1.53 0.87 -13.83
C GLY A 125 -0.05 1.19 -13.93
N ARG A 126 0.31 2.29 -14.61
CA ARG A 126 1.71 2.72 -14.66
C ARG A 126 2.05 3.53 -13.43
N LEU A 127 3.19 3.22 -12.83
CA LEU A 127 3.74 3.98 -11.70
C LEU A 127 3.98 5.43 -12.14
N GLN A 128 3.29 6.38 -11.49
CA GLN A 128 3.49 7.81 -11.68
C GLN A 128 4.57 8.35 -10.74
N TRP A 129 4.43 8.05 -9.47
CA TRP A 129 5.42 8.42 -8.45
C TRP A 129 5.33 7.50 -7.24
N GLN A 130 6.40 7.51 -6.46
CA GLN A 130 6.49 6.88 -5.15
C GLN A 130 7.23 7.81 -4.18
N LYS A 131 6.77 7.88 -2.95
CA LYS A 131 7.32 8.74 -1.90
C LYS A 131 7.56 7.93 -0.65
N TYR A 132 8.80 7.90 -0.21
CA TYR A 132 9.16 7.46 1.12
C TYR A 132 8.81 8.56 2.13
N LEU A 133 8.11 8.22 3.20
CA LEU A 133 7.85 9.12 4.31
C LEU A 133 8.95 8.95 5.35
N PRO A 134 9.86 9.95 5.47
CA PRO A 134 11.02 9.82 6.35
C PRO A 134 10.62 9.65 7.82
N SER A 135 11.32 8.77 8.51
CA SER A 135 11.19 8.60 9.95
C SER A 135 12.49 8.06 10.53
N ASN A 136 12.77 8.38 11.79
CA ASN A 136 13.92 7.84 12.52
C ASN A 136 13.61 6.54 13.26
N ASN A 137 12.34 6.17 13.44
CA ASN A 137 11.95 5.02 14.27
C ASN A 137 10.68 4.29 13.78
N GLY A 138 10.43 4.33 12.48
CA GLY A 138 9.37 3.58 11.82
C GLY A 138 8.00 4.28 11.80
N ILE A 139 7.33 4.07 10.67
CA ILE A 139 5.95 4.47 10.42
C ILE A 139 5.22 3.30 9.76
N ILE A 140 4.01 3.05 10.19
CA ILE A 140 3.09 2.12 9.54
C ILE A 140 1.81 2.87 9.21
N LEU A 141 1.51 3.02 7.91
CA LEU A 141 0.23 3.55 7.46
C LEU A 141 -0.73 2.39 7.23
N SER A 142 -1.87 2.45 7.88
CA SER A 142 -2.89 1.40 7.88
C SER A 142 -3.96 1.62 6.82
N SER A 143 -4.23 2.89 6.49
CA SER A 143 -5.33 3.25 5.58
C SER A 143 -5.02 4.53 4.81
N VAL A 144 -5.60 4.64 3.62
CA VAL A 144 -5.48 5.79 2.72
C VAL A 144 -6.80 6.09 2.04
N ASP A 145 -7.09 7.37 1.84
CA ASP A 145 -8.20 7.84 1.01
C ASP A 145 -7.82 9.12 0.26
N THR A 146 -8.65 9.56 -0.66
CA THR A 146 -8.43 10.77 -1.46
C THR A 146 -9.64 11.67 -1.49
N ASP A 147 -9.42 12.98 -1.43
CA ASP A 147 -10.51 13.94 -1.62
C ASP A 147 -10.75 14.23 -3.12
N SER A 148 -11.83 14.98 -3.41
CA SER A 148 -12.23 15.35 -4.76
C SER A 148 -11.20 16.20 -5.52
N SER A 149 -10.25 16.81 -4.82
CA SER A 149 -9.13 17.58 -5.40
C SER A 149 -7.90 16.73 -5.66
N GLY A 150 -7.95 15.42 -5.32
CA GLY A 150 -6.83 14.49 -5.46
C GLY A 150 -5.79 14.61 -4.35
N ASN A 151 -6.08 15.34 -3.27
CA ASN A 151 -5.23 15.26 -2.08
C ASN A 151 -5.39 13.89 -1.44
N ILE A 152 -4.30 13.40 -0.88
CA ILE A 152 -4.21 12.09 -0.26
C ILE A 152 -4.21 12.28 1.24
N ILE A 153 -5.04 11.51 1.92
CA ILE A 153 -5.04 11.41 3.38
C ILE A 153 -4.64 9.98 3.76
N ALA A 154 -3.62 9.84 4.56
CA ALA A 154 -3.12 8.54 5.01
C ALA A 154 -2.99 8.52 6.53
N ALA A 155 -3.40 7.45 7.16
CA ALA A 155 -3.44 7.33 8.61
C ALA A 155 -2.85 6.01 9.09
N GLY A 156 -2.28 6.03 10.28
CA GLY A 156 -1.65 4.87 10.88
C GLY A 156 -1.05 5.19 12.25
N TYR A 157 0.17 4.71 12.49
CA TYR A 157 0.88 4.94 13.74
C TYR A 157 2.39 5.00 13.54
N SER A 158 3.08 5.68 14.45
CA SER A 158 4.51 5.91 14.36
C SER A 158 5.15 5.96 15.74
N LYS A 159 6.40 5.47 15.81
CA LYS A 159 7.33 5.68 16.94
C LYS A 159 8.31 6.84 16.69
N SER A 160 8.16 7.50 15.55
CA SER A 160 9.15 8.49 15.11
C SER A 160 9.07 9.79 15.91
N THR A 161 10.21 10.31 16.28
CA THR A 161 10.33 11.58 17.03
C THR A 161 10.79 12.75 16.15
N ASP A 162 11.01 12.51 14.85
CA ASP A 162 11.54 13.50 13.90
C ASP A 162 10.51 13.97 12.85
N LEU A 163 9.22 13.68 13.08
CA LEU A 163 8.14 14.06 12.15
C LEU A 163 7.74 15.53 12.21
N GLY A 164 8.32 16.31 13.13
CA GLY A 164 7.94 17.71 13.37
C GLY A 164 6.59 17.87 14.06
N VAL A 165 6.06 16.80 14.66
CA VAL A 165 4.86 16.79 15.50
C VAL A 165 5.19 16.21 16.87
N GLN A 166 4.28 16.42 17.83
CA GLN A 166 4.45 15.91 19.19
C GLN A 166 4.45 14.37 19.18
N SER A 167 5.44 13.78 19.84
CA SER A 167 5.40 12.38 20.26
C SER A 167 4.97 12.30 21.72
N TYR A 168 4.02 11.43 22.04
CA TYR A 168 3.42 11.35 23.36
C TYR A 168 3.83 10.09 24.13
N GLY A 169 4.18 9.00 23.41
CA GLY A 169 4.43 7.72 24.05
C GLY A 169 5.23 6.73 23.23
N ASP A 170 4.73 5.50 23.24
CA ASP A 170 5.34 4.38 22.49
C ASP A 170 5.06 4.51 20.99
N TYR A 171 3.83 4.17 20.57
CA TYR A 171 3.34 4.48 19.24
C TYR A 171 2.26 5.54 19.35
N ASP A 172 2.33 6.54 18.51
CA ASP A 172 1.31 7.58 18.40
C ASP A 172 0.55 7.43 17.08
N ALA A 173 -0.76 7.64 17.13
CA ALA A 173 -1.60 7.71 15.94
C ALA A 173 -1.18 8.91 15.08
N VAL A 174 -1.00 8.72 13.77
CA VAL A 174 -0.56 9.78 12.85
C VAL A 174 -1.47 9.88 11.64
N ILE A 175 -1.64 11.11 11.18
CA ILE A 175 -2.32 11.42 9.90
C ILE A 175 -1.39 12.27 9.07
N TYR A 176 -1.24 11.89 7.81
CA TYR A 176 -0.53 12.62 6.76
C TYR A 176 -1.53 13.14 5.74
N LYS A 177 -1.42 14.41 5.38
CA LYS A 177 -2.05 14.94 4.18
C LYS A 177 -0.96 15.25 3.16
N LEU A 178 -1.13 14.70 1.95
CA LEU A 178 -0.28 14.99 0.81
C LEU A 178 -1.13 15.62 -0.31
N ASN A 179 -0.49 16.42 -1.16
CA ASN A 179 -1.13 16.87 -2.41
C ASN A 179 -1.12 15.73 -3.46
N SER A 180 -1.74 15.96 -4.60
CA SER A 180 -1.80 14.98 -5.69
C SER A 180 -0.42 14.60 -6.29
N SER A 181 0.61 15.41 -6.05
CA SER A 181 2.01 15.14 -6.43
C SER A 181 2.80 14.37 -5.37
N GLY A 182 2.16 14.04 -4.25
CA GLY A 182 2.78 13.32 -3.14
C GLY A 182 3.62 14.20 -2.20
N ASP A 183 3.50 15.53 -2.25
CA ASP A 183 4.20 16.39 -1.31
C ASP A 183 3.37 16.55 -0.03
N ILE A 184 4.03 16.41 1.12
CA ILE A 184 3.39 16.50 2.44
C ILE A 184 2.94 17.94 2.65
N GLN A 185 1.64 18.11 2.89
CA GLN A 185 1.04 19.40 3.25
C GLN A 185 1.05 19.61 4.76
N TRP A 186 0.71 18.58 5.51
CA TRP A 186 0.80 18.57 6.96
C TRP A 186 0.81 17.14 7.53
N ILE A 187 1.29 17.04 8.76
CA ILE A 187 1.28 15.84 9.59
C ILE A 187 0.58 16.22 10.90
N ARG A 188 -0.15 15.30 11.50
CA ARG A 188 -0.70 15.42 12.85
C ARG A 188 -0.51 14.12 13.60
N SER A 189 -0.21 14.22 14.90
CA SER A 189 -0.12 13.10 15.82
C SER A 189 -1.14 13.24 16.94
N PHE A 190 -1.59 12.10 17.44
CA PHE A 190 -2.55 11.98 18.51
C PHE A 190 -2.18 10.79 19.37
N GLY A 191 -2.28 10.93 20.69
CA GLY A 191 -1.99 9.80 21.55
C GLY A 191 -1.72 10.19 22.99
N GLY A 192 -1.36 9.19 23.76
CA GLY A 192 -1.00 9.25 25.15
C GLY A 192 0.37 8.57 25.40
N SER A 193 0.60 8.13 26.64
CA SER A 193 1.88 7.54 27.02
C SER A 193 2.07 6.07 26.56
N LYS A 194 1.07 5.47 25.94
CA LYS A 194 1.07 4.09 25.45
C LYS A 194 0.90 4.06 23.95
N THR A 195 0.50 2.90 23.42
CA THR A 195 0.29 2.70 21.98
C THR A 195 -1.06 3.22 21.55
N ASP A 196 -1.04 4.14 20.60
CA ASP A 196 -2.20 4.69 19.93
C ASP A 196 -2.06 4.50 18.42
N GLY A 197 -3.16 4.36 17.68
CA GLY A 197 -3.08 4.16 16.25
C GLY A 197 -4.40 4.30 15.52
N PHE A 198 -4.35 4.82 14.30
CA PHE A 198 -5.49 4.79 13.39
C PHE A 198 -5.44 3.55 12.51
N TYR A 199 -6.60 2.92 12.31
CA TYR A 199 -6.76 1.77 11.42
C TYR A 199 -7.52 2.09 10.14
N SER A 200 -8.28 3.19 10.15
CA SER A 200 -9.07 3.61 9.00
C SER A 200 -9.10 5.13 8.89
N VAL A 201 -9.12 5.62 7.67
CA VAL A 201 -9.36 7.04 7.37
C VAL A 201 -10.29 7.14 6.16
N SER A 202 -11.15 8.14 6.16
CA SER A 202 -11.99 8.48 5.01
C SER A 202 -12.03 9.98 4.78
N ALA A 203 -12.02 10.35 3.52
CA ALA A 203 -12.23 11.72 3.06
C ALA A 203 -13.72 11.96 2.77
N SER A 204 -14.24 13.09 3.24
CA SER A 204 -15.60 13.53 2.92
C SER A 204 -15.60 14.45 1.69
N PRO A 205 -16.72 14.50 0.94
CA PRO A 205 -16.84 15.40 -0.21
C PRO A 205 -16.68 16.89 0.10
N ASP A 206 -16.92 17.29 1.37
CA ASP A 206 -16.74 18.67 1.83
C ASP A 206 -15.28 19.03 2.17
N GLY A 207 -14.34 18.06 2.00
CA GLY A 207 -12.92 18.23 2.30
C GLY A 207 -12.56 17.98 3.76
N SER A 208 -13.51 17.52 4.59
CA SER A 208 -13.22 17.02 5.94
C SER A 208 -12.71 15.58 5.88
N TYR A 209 -12.09 15.12 6.97
CA TYR A 209 -11.55 13.78 7.10
C TYR A 209 -11.97 13.18 8.45
N ILE A 210 -12.25 11.90 8.44
CA ILE A 210 -12.51 11.13 9.65
C ILE A 210 -11.50 9.99 9.74
N ALA A 211 -10.92 9.79 10.92
CA ALA A 211 -10.06 8.65 11.21
C ALA A 211 -10.58 7.91 12.44
N ALA A 212 -10.45 6.58 12.42
CA ALA A 212 -10.85 5.70 13.50
C ALA A 212 -9.70 4.77 13.87
N GLY A 213 -9.58 4.47 15.17
CA GLY A 213 -8.50 3.64 15.67
C GLY A 213 -8.65 3.29 17.14
N ILE A 214 -7.51 3.05 17.80
CA ILE A 214 -7.44 2.70 19.21
C ILE A 214 -6.56 3.67 20.00
N THR A 215 -6.80 3.76 21.28
CA THR A 215 -5.94 4.38 22.29
C THR A 215 -5.85 3.46 23.52
N PHE A 216 -4.68 3.44 24.18
CA PHE A 216 -4.42 2.66 25.40
C PHE A 216 -3.92 3.54 26.54
#